data_198615b46bb6a682ab78f8b30860fb18
#
_entry.id   198615b46bb6a682ab78f8b30860fb18
#
_cell.length_a   1.000
_cell.length_b   1.000
_cell.length_c   1.000
_cell.angle_alpha   90.00
_cell.angle_beta   90.00
_cell.angle_gamma   90.00
#
_symmetry.space_group_name_H-M   'P 1'
#
loop_
_entity.id
_entity.type
_entity.pdbx_description
1 polymer ?
#
loop_
_entity_poly.entity_id
_entity_poly.type
_entity_poly.pdbx_seq_one_letter_code
_entity_poly.pdbx_strand_id
1 'polypeptide(L)'
;MKLPALLLVLLIPASLPAAETGPAPANPPAAAAPPQGSWIAPVQTPYGPVIMQQGMLPPQRDFQMSRVISPEERKRYLQMAMPMMANMMQLDAREALNYMVVKYQAKPGVTFDEAVESLKLRANRLNFKLVGENLMWKDFRAVLGDDSAPRVEVFSFCDIAIGRELLKIVPEMVVFLPCRIAVMEDAQKNIWLLTLDWDFTWLDAAGQSLELTPELRQDIAGIRAKMDEMMRAAANGEL
;
A
#
# COMPACT_ATOMS: atom_id res chain seq x y z
N MET A 1 -44.40 -11.82 -51.97
CA MET A 1 -44.09 -10.41 -51.79
C MET A 1 -44.94 -9.87 -50.66
N LYS A 2 -44.43 -9.73 -49.42
CA LYS A 2 -45.03 -8.98 -48.30
C LYS A 2 -43.85 -8.38 -47.55
N LEU A 3 -43.71 -7.03 -47.59
CA LEU A 3 -42.78 -6.27 -46.77
C LEU A 3 -43.25 -6.24 -45.33
N PRO A 4 -42.40 -6.33 -44.31
CA PRO A 4 -42.74 -5.96 -42.97
C PRO A 4 -42.47 -4.49 -42.70
N ALA A 5 -43.40 -3.90 -41.91
CA ALA A 5 -43.43 -2.53 -41.50
C ALA A 5 -42.24 -2.13 -40.60
N LEU A 6 -41.67 -0.97 -40.90
CA LEU A 6 -40.62 -0.33 -40.15
C LEU A 6 -41.25 0.32 -38.87
N LEU A 7 -40.92 -0.17 -37.68
CA LEU A 7 -41.30 0.43 -36.44
C LEU A 7 -40.30 1.54 -36.04
N LEU A 8 -40.74 2.79 -36.19
CA LEU A 8 -39.97 3.97 -35.80
C LEU A 8 -40.09 4.15 -34.28
N VAL A 9 -39.04 3.83 -33.52
CA VAL A 9 -38.95 4.10 -32.09
C VAL A 9 -38.46 5.52 -31.90
N LEU A 10 -39.36 6.42 -31.47
CA LEU A 10 -39.05 7.78 -31.02
C LEU A 10 -38.28 7.71 -29.70
N LEU A 11 -37.00 8.01 -29.74
CA LEU A 11 -36.18 8.25 -28.54
C LEU A 11 -36.50 9.66 -28.01
N ILE A 12 -37.20 9.71 -26.89
CA ILE A 12 -37.39 10.92 -26.09
C ILE A 12 -36.14 11.10 -25.24
N PRO A 13 -35.40 12.22 -25.32
CA PRO A 13 -34.28 12.48 -24.40
C PRO A 13 -34.85 12.79 -23.00
N ALA A 14 -34.59 11.91 -22.05
CA ALA A 14 -34.81 12.20 -20.63
C ALA A 14 -33.81 13.26 -20.18
N SER A 15 -34.28 14.48 -19.94
CA SER A 15 -33.52 15.54 -19.30
C SER A 15 -33.27 15.16 -17.84
N LEU A 16 -32.01 14.86 -17.51
CA LEU A 16 -31.53 14.70 -16.13
C LEU A 16 -31.61 16.09 -15.43
N PRO A 17 -32.12 16.18 -14.21
CA PRO A 17 -32.05 17.42 -13.46
C PRO A 17 -30.59 17.76 -13.15
N ALA A 18 -30.23 19.04 -13.38
CA ALA A 18 -28.93 19.58 -13.02
C ALA A 18 -28.69 19.41 -11.51
N ALA A 19 -27.59 18.80 -11.13
CA ALA A 19 -27.17 18.75 -9.74
C ALA A 19 -26.89 20.19 -9.28
N GLU A 20 -27.60 20.67 -8.29
CA GLU A 20 -27.30 21.92 -7.60
C GLU A 20 -25.94 21.84 -6.97
N THR A 21 -24.98 22.57 -7.51
CA THR A 21 -23.66 22.76 -6.90
C THR A 21 -23.83 23.66 -5.69
N GLY A 22 -23.89 23.09 -4.50
CA GLY A 22 -23.77 23.85 -3.27
C GLY A 22 -22.47 24.68 -3.25
N PRO A 23 -22.42 25.79 -2.51
CA PRO A 23 -21.24 26.64 -2.46
C PRO A 23 -20.05 25.86 -1.95
N ALA A 24 -18.90 26.00 -2.63
CA ALA A 24 -17.65 25.40 -2.24
C ALA A 24 -17.31 25.80 -0.79
N PRO A 25 -16.78 24.86 0.03
CA PRO A 25 -16.38 25.19 1.39
C PRO A 25 -15.37 26.33 1.37
N ALA A 26 -15.61 27.36 2.19
CA ALA A 26 -14.73 28.50 2.33
C ALA A 26 -13.32 28.02 2.72
N ASN A 27 -12.29 28.54 2.03
CA ASN A 27 -10.92 28.30 2.39
C ASN A 27 -10.68 28.69 3.86
N PRO A 28 -9.98 27.86 4.65
CA PRO A 28 -9.59 28.26 6.00
C PRO A 28 -8.74 29.54 5.91
N PRO A 29 -8.83 30.44 6.92
CA PRO A 29 -8.06 31.67 6.94
C PRO A 29 -6.57 31.34 6.81
N ALA A 30 -5.87 32.13 5.97
CA ALA A 30 -4.44 32.02 5.78
C ALA A 30 -3.74 32.05 7.14
N ALA A 31 -2.91 31.02 7.41
CA ALA A 31 -2.12 30.98 8.63
C ALA A 31 -1.22 32.22 8.70
N ALA A 32 -1.21 32.88 9.86
CA ALA A 32 -0.35 34.05 10.11
C ALA A 32 1.13 33.67 9.80
N ALA A 33 1.84 34.60 9.14
CA ALA A 33 3.26 34.42 8.85
C ALA A 33 4.03 34.12 10.14
N PRO A 34 4.92 33.13 10.16
CA PRO A 34 5.68 32.78 11.34
C PRO A 34 6.62 33.94 11.74
N PRO A 35 6.88 34.14 13.06
CA PRO A 35 7.84 35.12 13.52
C PRO A 35 9.22 34.82 12.95
N GLN A 36 10.00 35.87 12.62
CA GLN A 36 11.37 35.75 12.13
C GLN A 36 12.23 35.05 13.20
N GLY A 37 12.51 33.77 12.99
CA GLY A 37 13.27 32.94 13.92
C GLY A 37 14.79 33.04 13.69
N SER A 38 15.57 32.76 14.73
CA SER A 38 17.02 32.65 14.66
C SER A 38 17.45 31.45 13.79
N TRP A 39 18.55 31.59 13.07
CA TRP A 39 19.12 30.53 12.26
C TRP A 39 19.83 29.48 13.13
N ILE A 40 19.63 28.21 12.83
CA ILE A 40 20.42 27.12 13.41
C ILE A 40 21.69 26.95 12.56
N ALA A 41 22.80 26.55 13.20
CA ALA A 41 24.03 26.23 12.48
C ALA A 41 23.80 25.20 11.36
N PRO A 42 24.46 25.35 10.21
CA PRO A 42 24.28 24.44 9.08
C PRO A 42 24.57 22.99 9.48
N VAL A 43 23.64 22.07 9.18
CA VAL A 43 23.86 20.64 9.35
C VAL A 43 24.54 20.13 8.07
N GLN A 44 25.71 19.52 8.21
CA GLN A 44 26.42 18.90 7.09
C GLN A 44 25.72 17.62 6.68
N THR A 45 25.30 17.54 5.43
CA THR A 45 24.75 16.32 4.84
C THR A 45 25.68 15.82 3.74
N PRO A 46 25.57 14.56 3.29
CA PRO A 46 26.33 14.04 2.14
C PRO A 46 26.15 14.87 0.85
N TYR A 47 25.12 15.69 0.79
CA TYR A 47 24.77 16.54 -0.37
C TYR A 47 25.09 18.03 -0.15
N GLY A 48 25.79 18.38 0.94
CA GLY A 48 26.16 19.75 1.29
C GLY A 48 25.48 20.28 2.55
N PRO A 49 25.85 21.51 3.00
CA PRO A 49 25.27 22.09 4.20
C PRO A 49 23.82 22.51 3.98
N VAL A 50 22.92 22.08 4.87
CA VAL A 50 21.53 22.53 4.92
C VAL A 50 21.36 23.49 6.08
N ILE A 51 20.86 24.70 5.80
CA ILE A 51 20.55 25.71 6.82
C ILE A 51 19.08 25.57 7.18
N MET A 52 18.81 25.20 8.45
CA MET A 52 17.45 25.17 8.98
C MET A 52 17.17 26.43 9.80
N GLN A 53 16.01 27.04 9.60
CA GLN A 53 15.52 28.10 10.48
C GLN A 53 14.94 27.49 11.77
N GLN A 54 15.31 28.04 12.91
CA GLN A 54 14.71 27.64 14.20
C GLN A 54 13.20 27.96 14.18
N GLY A 55 12.34 26.95 14.32
CA GLY A 55 10.89 27.08 14.14
C GLY A 55 10.37 26.41 12.85
N MET A 56 11.25 25.82 12.02
CA MET A 56 10.90 25.11 10.80
C MET A 56 10.59 23.61 11.03
N LEU A 57 10.55 23.15 12.29
CA LEU A 57 9.90 21.87 12.55
C LEU A 57 8.40 22.08 12.27
N PRO A 58 7.84 21.39 11.30
CA PRO A 58 6.40 21.50 11.08
C PRO A 58 5.69 21.15 12.39
N PRO A 59 4.61 21.88 12.73
CA PRO A 59 3.85 21.59 13.93
C PRO A 59 3.48 20.11 13.89
N GLN A 60 3.59 19.43 15.04
CA GLN A 60 3.25 18.02 15.17
C GLN A 60 1.83 17.80 14.63
N ARG A 61 1.72 17.12 13.48
CA ARG A 61 0.47 16.99 12.72
C ARG A 61 -0.16 15.63 13.00
N ASP A 62 -0.43 15.36 14.26
CA ASP A 62 -1.03 14.09 14.67
C ASP A 62 -2.30 13.81 13.85
N PHE A 63 -2.29 12.74 13.04
CA PHE A 63 -3.38 12.31 12.16
C PHE A 63 -3.85 13.38 11.13
N GLN A 64 -3.04 14.36 10.81
CA GLN A 64 -3.42 15.38 9.83
C GLN A 64 -3.14 14.91 8.42
N MET A 65 -4.19 14.74 7.63
CA MET A 65 -4.10 14.40 6.20
C MET A 65 -3.38 15.48 5.40
N SER A 66 -2.61 15.06 4.40
CA SER A 66 -2.07 15.93 3.37
C SER A 66 -3.18 16.49 2.47
N ARG A 67 -2.84 17.48 1.64
CA ARG A 67 -3.82 18.04 0.70
C ARG A 67 -4.36 17.01 -0.28
N VAL A 68 -5.61 17.16 -0.65
CA VAL A 68 -6.20 16.37 -1.74
C VAL A 68 -5.54 16.76 -3.07
N ILE A 69 -4.99 15.78 -3.77
CA ILE A 69 -4.43 15.96 -5.12
C ILE A 69 -5.56 15.76 -6.14
N SER A 70 -5.75 16.71 -7.05
CA SER A 70 -6.79 16.59 -8.07
C SER A 70 -6.54 15.42 -9.01
N PRO A 71 -7.59 14.81 -9.60
CA PRO A 71 -7.43 13.74 -10.58
C PRO A 71 -6.53 14.14 -11.76
N GLU A 72 -6.62 15.39 -12.22
CA GLU A 72 -5.82 15.94 -13.33
C GLU A 72 -4.37 16.10 -12.94
N GLU A 73 -4.08 16.58 -11.74
CA GLU A 73 -2.71 16.71 -11.21
C GLU A 73 -2.07 15.34 -11.07
N ARG A 74 -2.80 14.37 -10.49
CA ARG A 74 -2.34 12.98 -10.34
C ARG A 74 -2.06 12.35 -11.70
N LYS A 75 -2.99 12.48 -12.66
CA LYS A 75 -2.84 11.93 -14.01
C LYS A 75 -1.60 12.50 -14.70
N ARG A 76 -1.39 13.82 -14.62
CA ARG A 76 -0.23 14.50 -15.21
C ARG A 76 1.07 13.98 -14.60
N TYR A 77 1.14 13.88 -13.27
CA TYR A 77 2.30 13.36 -12.57
C TYR A 77 2.64 11.92 -12.99
N LEU A 78 1.63 11.04 -12.97
CA LEU A 78 1.82 9.63 -13.33
C LEU A 78 2.22 9.46 -14.81
N GLN A 79 1.62 10.22 -15.71
CA GLN A 79 1.96 10.18 -17.14
C GLN A 79 3.39 10.66 -17.43
N MET A 80 3.94 11.53 -16.60
CA MET A 80 5.31 12.00 -16.73
C MET A 80 6.30 11.10 -16.00
N ALA A 81 6.03 10.73 -14.76
CA ALA A 81 6.96 10.00 -13.90
C ALA A 81 7.08 8.51 -14.27
N MET A 82 5.96 7.85 -14.55
CA MET A 82 5.97 6.40 -14.80
C MET A 82 6.74 5.98 -16.06
N PRO A 83 6.56 6.61 -17.23
CA PRO A 83 7.36 6.29 -18.40
C PRO A 83 8.85 6.60 -18.21
N MET A 84 9.17 7.68 -17.48
CA MET A 84 10.56 8.04 -17.19
C MET A 84 11.22 6.97 -16.32
N MET A 85 10.54 6.50 -15.27
CA MET A 85 11.03 5.40 -14.42
C MET A 85 11.19 4.09 -15.21
N ALA A 86 10.19 3.70 -15.99
CA ALA A 86 10.24 2.49 -16.80
C ALA A 86 11.41 2.52 -17.79
N ASN A 87 11.64 3.64 -18.46
CA ASN A 87 12.75 3.82 -19.38
C ASN A 87 14.13 3.81 -18.69
N MET A 88 14.22 4.40 -17.49
CA MET A 88 15.48 4.38 -16.72
C MET A 88 15.84 2.97 -16.24
N MET A 89 14.87 2.20 -15.82
CA MET A 89 15.09 0.87 -15.25
C MET A 89 15.14 -0.23 -16.33
N GLN A 90 14.70 0.03 -17.56
CA GLN A 90 14.59 -0.94 -18.66
C GLN A 90 13.84 -2.23 -18.26
N LEU A 91 12.91 -2.11 -17.31
CA LEU A 91 12.10 -3.21 -16.79
C LEU A 91 10.74 -3.23 -17.49
N ASP A 92 10.26 -4.42 -17.81
CA ASP A 92 8.84 -4.58 -18.12
C ASP A 92 7.97 -4.50 -16.84
N ALA A 93 6.65 -4.36 -17.03
CA ALA A 93 5.73 -4.20 -15.90
C ALA A 93 5.73 -5.43 -14.95
N ARG A 94 5.96 -6.64 -15.48
CA ARG A 94 6.01 -7.88 -14.69
C ARG A 94 7.28 -7.93 -13.85
N GLU A 95 8.41 -7.54 -14.43
CA GLU A 95 9.67 -7.43 -13.72
C GLU A 95 9.61 -6.37 -12.63
N ALA A 96 9.06 -5.18 -12.93
CA ALA A 96 8.87 -4.12 -11.95
C ALA A 96 8.04 -4.59 -10.75
N LEU A 97 6.91 -5.27 -10.99
CA LEU A 97 6.11 -5.88 -9.92
C LEU A 97 6.90 -6.95 -9.14
N ASN A 98 7.72 -7.73 -9.83
CA ASN A 98 8.52 -8.76 -9.18
C ASN A 98 9.56 -8.20 -8.22
N TYR A 99 10.13 -7.02 -8.51
CA TYR A 99 11.02 -6.31 -7.58
C TYR A 99 10.33 -5.76 -6.34
N MET A 100 9.01 -5.53 -6.40
CA MET A 100 8.25 -5.04 -5.26
C MET A 100 7.74 -6.16 -4.35
N VAL A 101 7.94 -7.42 -4.71
CA VAL A 101 7.37 -8.58 -4.00
C VAL A 101 8.46 -9.44 -3.37
N VAL A 102 8.37 -9.64 -2.07
CA VAL A 102 9.09 -10.72 -1.37
C VAL A 102 8.28 -11.99 -1.51
N LYS A 103 8.90 -13.09 -1.93
CA LYS A 103 8.26 -14.39 -2.11
C LYS A 103 9.12 -15.55 -1.61
N TYR A 104 8.42 -16.51 -1.00
CA TYR A 104 8.98 -17.79 -0.58
C TYR A 104 8.16 -18.92 -1.17
N GLN A 105 8.86 -19.90 -1.72
CA GLN A 105 8.24 -21.16 -2.12
C GLN A 105 8.24 -22.12 -0.94
N ALA A 106 7.12 -22.77 -0.67
CA ALA A 106 7.04 -23.79 0.34
C ALA A 106 7.95 -24.98 -0.02
N LYS A 107 8.55 -25.61 0.98
CA LYS A 107 9.35 -26.83 0.81
C LYS A 107 8.48 -27.96 0.26
N PRO A 108 9.09 -28.88 -0.51
CA PRO A 108 8.39 -30.08 -0.93
C PRO A 108 7.81 -30.84 0.27
N GLY A 109 6.54 -31.22 0.17
CA GLY A 109 5.82 -31.92 1.23
C GLY A 109 5.03 -31.03 2.19
N VAL A 110 5.27 -29.72 2.20
CA VAL A 110 4.44 -28.78 2.97
C VAL A 110 3.13 -28.58 2.22
N THR A 111 2.01 -28.86 2.88
CA THR A 111 0.67 -28.63 2.33
C THR A 111 0.25 -27.17 2.47
N PHE A 112 -0.77 -26.77 1.72
CA PHE A 112 -1.31 -25.42 1.81
C PHE A 112 -1.83 -25.10 3.22
N ASP A 113 -2.52 -26.05 3.84
CA ASP A 113 -3.07 -25.87 5.19
C ASP A 113 -1.96 -25.77 6.25
N GLU A 114 -0.93 -26.58 6.16
CA GLU A 114 0.24 -26.50 7.04
C GLU A 114 0.95 -25.15 6.90
N ALA A 115 1.12 -24.66 5.67
CA ALA A 115 1.70 -23.34 5.45
C ALA A 115 0.87 -22.21 6.09
N VAL A 116 -0.46 -22.26 5.94
CA VAL A 116 -1.39 -21.30 6.54
C VAL A 116 -1.37 -21.38 8.07
N GLU A 117 -1.41 -22.59 8.62
CA GLU A 117 -1.38 -22.79 10.07
C GLU A 117 -0.06 -22.29 10.68
N SER A 118 1.07 -22.65 10.08
CA SER A 118 2.40 -22.20 10.47
C SER A 118 2.50 -20.67 10.43
N LEU A 119 1.96 -20.04 9.36
CA LEU A 119 1.92 -18.58 9.24
C LEU A 119 1.18 -17.93 10.43
N LYS A 120 -0.01 -18.43 10.76
CA LYS A 120 -0.85 -17.91 11.85
C LYS A 120 -0.22 -18.14 13.23
N LEU A 121 0.35 -19.32 13.46
CA LEU A 121 1.03 -19.64 14.72
C LEU A 121 2.27 -18.77 14.94
N ARG A 122 3.08 -18.58 13.87
CA ARG A 122 4.26 -17.72 13.95
C ARG A 122 3.87 -16.26 14.19
N ALA A 123 2.85 -15.75 13.53
CA ALA A 123 2.31 -14.41 13.76
C ALA A 123 1.92 -14.20 15.23
N ASN A 124 1.21 -15.18 15.81
CA ASN A 124 0.81 -15.12 17.21
C ASN A 124 2.02 -15.09 18.16
N ARG A 125 3.06 -15.92 17.91
CA ARG A 125 4.31 -15.90 18.69
C ARG A 125 5.04 -14.56 18.64
N LEU A 126 4.98 -13.88 17.49
CA LEU A 126 5.61 -12.58 17.28
C LEU A 126 4.74 -11.40 17.75
N ASN A 127 3.61 -11.68 18.38
CA ASN A 127 2.62 -10.68 18.77
C ASN A 127 2.17 -9.79 17.60
N PHE A 128 2.03 -10.41 16.42
CA PHE A 128 1.59 -9.74 15.19
C PHE A 128 0.16 -10.19 14.89
N LYS A 129 -0.79 -9.30 15.18
CA LYS A 129 -2.21 -9.66 15.23
C LYS A 129 -2.76 -9.94 13.83
N LEU A 130 -3.40 -11.10 13.65
CA LEU A 130 -4.26 -11.38 12.50
C LEU A 130 -5.54 -10.53 12.62
N VAL A 131 -5.77 -9.65 11.64
CA VAL A 131 -6.88 -8.70 11.63
C VAL A 131 -7.86 -8.90 10.48
N GLY A 132 -7.55 -9.80 9.54
CA GLY A 132 -8.45 -10.15 8.44
C GLY A 132 -7.96 -11.33 7.63
N GLU A 133 -8.92 -12.04 7.03
CA GLU A 133 -8.69 -13.16 6.12
C GLU A 133 -9.61 -13.01 4.90
N ASN A 134 -9.06 -13.22 3.72
CA ASN A 134 -9.81 -13.26 2.48
C ASN A 134 -9.48 -14.55 1.72
N LEU A 135 -10.49 -15.43 1.60
CA LEU A 135 -10.38 -16.73 0.94
C LEU A 135 -10.81 -16.58 -0.53
N MET A 136 -10.03 -15.88 -1.34
CA MET A 136 -10.37 -15.47 -2.71
C MET A 136 -10.83 -16.63 -3.60
N TRP A 137 -10.28 -17.83 -3.42
CA TRP A 137 -10.69 -19.01 -4.19
C TRP A 137 -12.17 -19.38 -3.99
N LYS A 138 -12.74 -19.08 -2.81
CA LYS A 138 -14.18 -19.30 -2.57
C LYS A 138 -15.02 -18.29 -3.34
N ASP A 139 -14.54 -17.04 -3.45
CA ASP A 139 -15.22 -16.00 -4.22
C ASP A 139 -15.18 -16.31 -5.72
N PHE A 140 -14.06 -16.84 -6.22
CA PHE A 140 -13.96 -17.30 -7.63
C PHE A 140 -15.00 -18.36 -7.93
N ARG A 141 -15.19 -19.34 -7.05
CA ARG A 141 -16.24 -20.35 -7.20
C ARG A 141 -17.64 -19.76 -7.12
N ALA A 142 -17.90 -18.95 -6.12
CA ALA A 142 -19.24 -18.43 -5.85
C ALA A 142 -19.72 -17.43 -6.93
N VAL A 143 -18.83 -16.58 -7.42
CA VAL A 143 -19.17 -15.48 -8.34
C VAL A 143 -18.99 -15.89 -9.80
N LEU A 144 -17.95 -16.64 -10.12
CA LEU A 144 -17.58 -16.99 -11.49
C LEU A 144 -17.93 -18.42 -11.87
N GLY A 145 -18.30 -19.28 -10.90
CA GLY A 145 -18.47 -20.71 -11.11
C GLY A 145 -17.16 -21.41 -11.50
N ASP A 146 -16.01 -20.81 -11.18
CA ASP A 146 -14.69 -21.33 -11.55
C ASP A 146 -14.13 -22.25 -10.48
N ASP A 147 -14.33 -23.55 -10.68
CA ASP A 147 -13.75 -24.60 -9.82
C ASP A 147 -12.28 -24.91 -10.17
N SER A 148 -11.77 -24.40 -11.28
CA SER A 148 -10.39 -24.59 -11.73
C SER A 148 -9.42 -23.56 -11.18
N ALA A 149 -9.92 -22.47 -10.61
CA ALA A 149 -9.08 -21.41 -10.06
C ALA A 149 -8.12 -21.94 -8.98
N PRO A 150 -6.86 -21.48 -8.98
CA PRO A 150 -5.91 -21.89 -7.96
C PRO A 150 -6.36 -21.42 -6.58
N ARG A 151 -5.98 -22.17 -5.55
CA ARG A 151 -6.24 -21.75 -4.19
C ARG A 151 -5.40 -20.51 -3.87
N VAL A 152 -6.07 -19.41 -3.51
CA VAL A 152 -5.46 -18.14 -3.11
C VAL A 152 -6.15 -17.65 -1.86
N GLU A 153 -5.38 -17.37 -0.83
CA GLU A 153 -5.85 -16.82 0.45
C GLU A 153 -4.96 -15.66 0.86
N VAL A 154 -5.55 -14.56 1.33
CA VAL A 154 -4.83 -13.36 1.77
C VAL A 154 -5.09 -13.11 3.24
N PHE A 155 -4.02 -13.05 4.01
CA PHE A 155 -4.04 -12.82 5.45
C PHE A 155 -3.50 -11.42 5.75
N SER A 156 -4.21 -10.71 6.61
CA SER A 156 -3.89 -9.35 7.00
C SER A 156 -3.40 -9.32 8.45
N PHE A 157 -2.21 -8.81 8.68
CA PHE A 157 -1.58 -8.74 10.00
C PHE A 157 -1.25 -7.30 10.36
N CYS A 158 -1.28 -6.98 11.66
CA CYS A 158 -0.96 -5.64 12.13
C CYS A 158 -0.31 -5.68 13.51
N ASP A 159 0.78 -4.93 13.65
CA ASP A 159 1.23 -4.43 14.95
C ASP A 159 0.45 -3.15 15.24
N ILE A 160 -0.53 -3.25 16.11
CA ILE A 160 -1.50 -2.16 16.36
C ILE A 160 -0.83 -0.93 16.93
N ALA A 161 0.16 -1.10 17.81
CA ALA A 161 0.85 0.01 18.44
C ALA A 161 1.69 0.80 17.43
N ILE A 162 2.52 0.11 16.66
CA ILE A 162 3.37 0.72 15.63
C ILE A 162 2.50 1.34 14.52
N GLY A 163 1.45 0.64 14.10
CA GLY A 163 0.51 1.15 13.11
C GLY A 163 -0.12 2.48 13.53
N ARG A 164 -0.55 2.60 14.80
CA ARG A 164 -1.10 3.84 15.35
C ARG A 164 -0.08 4.99 15.32
N GLU A 165 1.15 4.75 15.76
CA GLU A 165 2.19 5.79 15.78
C GLU A 165 2.58 6.23 14.37
N LEU A 166 2.65 5.30 13.42
CA LEU A 166 2.90 5.62 12.02
C LEU A 166 1.78 6.51 11.43
N LEU A 167 0.52 6.18 11.70
CA LEU A 167 -0.63 6.95 11.20
C LEU A 167 -0.75 8.35 11.83
N LYS A 168 -0.19 8.59 13.00
CA LYS A 168 -0.10 9.94 13.56
C LYS A 168 0.72 10.87 12.66
N ILE A 169 1.82 10.36 12.12
CA ILE A 169 2.79 11.12 11.32
C ILE A 169 2.37 11.17 9.86
N VAL A 170 1.97 10.03 9.31
CA VAL A 170 1.61 9.86 7.90
C VAL A 170 0.30 9.09 7.80
N PRO A 171 -0.86 9.75 7.93
CA PRO A 171 -2.18 9.08 7.87
C PRO A 171 -2.43 8.34 6.56
N GLU A 172 -1.83 8.79 5.45
CA GLU A 172 -1.94 8.16 4.14
C GLU A 172 -1.38 6.72 4.11
N MET A 173 -0.52 6.36 5.07
CA MET A 173 -0.04 4.99 5.22
C MET A 173 -1.15 3.98 5.50
N VAL A 174 -2.35 4.44 5.86
CA VAL A 174 -3.51 3.55 6.03
C VAL A 174 -3.83 2.71 4.78
N VAL A 175 -3.48 3.19 3.58
CA VAL A 175 -3.71 2.43 2.32
C VAL A 175 -2.80 1.20 2.20
N PHE A 176 -1.68 1.18 2.93
CA PHE A 176 -0.74 0.07 2.97
C PHE A 176 -0.98 -0.85 4.17
N LEU A 177 -1.74 -0.40 5.17
CA LEU A 177 -2.10 -1.18 6.35
C LEU A 177 -3.46 -1.89 6.15
N PRO A 178 -3.66 -3.05 6.77
CA PRO A 178 -2.67 -3.91 7.43
C PRO A 178 -1.69 -4.57 6.45
N CYS A 179 -0.54 -5.03 6.96
CA CYS A 179 0.40 -5.82 6.17
C CYS A 179 -0.25 -7.11 5.68
N ARG A 180 -0.09 -7.44 4.41
CA ARG A 180 -0.77 -8.59 3.80
C ARG A 180 0.25 -9.64 3.36
N ILE A 181 -0.05 -10.90 3.67
CA ILE A 181 0.65 -12.07 3.12
C ILE A 181 -0.36 -12.89 2.35
N ALA A 182 -0.10 -13.11 1.08
CA ALA A 182 -0.85 -14.05 0.25
C ALA A 182 -0.20 -15.43 0.31
N VAL A 183 -1.03 -16.46 0.44
CA VAL A 183 -0.64 -17.85 0.20
C VAL A 183 -1.39 -18.32 -1.04
N MET A 184 -0.66 -18.83 -2.03
CA MET A 184 -1.28 -19.25 -3.29
C MET A 184 -0.61 -20.48 -3.90
N GLU A 185 -1.40 -21.27 -4.64
CA GLU A 185 -0.89 -22.31 -5.53
C GLU A 185 -0.60 -21.72 -6.91
N ASP A 186 0.51 -22.11 -7.52
CA ASP A 186 0.76 -21.84 -8.94
C ASP A 186 0.18 -22.94 -9.85
N ALA A 187 0.38 -22.80 -11.16
CA ALA A 187 -0.09 -23.77 -12.16
C ALA A 187 0.54 -25.18 -11.98
N GLN A 188 1.69 -25.26 -11.33
CA GLN A 188 2.39 -26.52 -11.04
C GLN A 188 2.07 -27.08 -9.63
N LYS A 189 1.09 -26.47 -8.95
CA LYS A 189 0.69 -26.81 -7.58
C LYS A 189 1.76 -26.55 -6.53
N ASN A 190 2.77 -25.73 -6.84
CA ASN A 190 3.67 -25.23 -5.83
C ASN A 190 2.96 -24.17 -4.98
N ILE A 191 3.28 -24.16 -3.70
CA ILE A 191 2.72 -23.21 -2.75
C ILE A 191 3.70 -22.06 -2.57
N TRP A 192 3.20 -20.84 -2.70
CA TRP A 192 3.95 -19.60 -2.59
C TRP A 192 3.37 -18.70 -1.50
N LEU A 193 4.27 -18.06 -0.78
CA LEU A 193 3.94 -16.97 0.14
C LEU A 193 4.48 -15.68 -0.46
N LEU A 194 3.64 -14.65 -0.56
CA LEU A 194 3.96 -13.39 -1.20
C LEU A 194 3.54 -12.21 -0.33
N THR A 195 4.39 -11.20 -0.26
CA THR A 195 4.04 -9.92 0.37
C THR A 195 4.71 -8.77 -0.38
N LEU A 196 4.21 -7.56 -0.19
CA LEU A 196 4.91 -6.36 -0.61
C LEU A 196 6.22 -6.23 0.21
N ASP A 197 7.31 -5.82 -0.43
CA ASP A 197 8.52 -5.49 0.32
C ASP A 197 8.30 -4.22 1.16
N TRP A 198 8.37 -4.38 2.46
CA TRP A 198 8.18 -3.31 3.46
C TRP A 198 9.50 -2.63 3.83
N ASP A 199 10.46 -2.61 2.93
CA ASP A 199 11.69 -1.87 3.13
C ASP A 199 11.48 -0.40 2.77
N PHE A 200 11.35 0.43 3.79
CA PHE A 200 11.21 1.88 3.63
C PHE A 200 12.55 2.63 3.61
N THR A 201 13.69 1.93 3.72
CA THR A 201 15.02 2.57 3.72
C THR A 201 15.33 3.30 2.41
N TRP A 202 14.69 2.90 1.31
CA TRP A 202 14.78 3.60 0.04
C TRP A 202 14.24 5.04 0.07
N LEU A 203 13.27 5.34 0.95
CA LEU A 203 12.78 6.70 1.14
C LEU A 203 13.87 7.61 1.73
N ASP A 204 14.62 7.09 2.70
CA ASP A 204 15.74 7.81 3.28
C ASP A 204 16.87 8.00 2.25
N ALA A 205 17.18 6.97 1.46
CA ALA A 205 18.17 7.05 0.38
C ALA A 205 17.76 8.05 -0.71
N ALA A 206 16.46 8.25 -0.95
CA ALA A 206 15.95 9.25 -1.88
C ALA A 206 15.95 10.68 -1.30
N GLY A 207 16.45 10.90 -0.09
CA GLY A 207 16.43 12.19 0.59
C GLY A 207 15.03 12.65 1.03
N GLN A 208 14.06 11.75 1.00
CA GLN A 208 12.68 11.98 1.40
C GLN A 208 12.48 11.47 2.84
N SER A 209 12.79 12.30 3.83
CA SER A 209 12.55 11.91 5.22
C SER A 209 11.08 12.01 5.59
N LEU A 210 10.53 10.91 6.06
CA LEU A 210 9.19 10.87 6.69
C LEU A 210 9.28 11.33 8.14
N GLU A 211 10.04 12.24 8.57
CA GLU A 211 10.14 12.79 9.95
C GLU A 211 9.91 11.76 11.09
N LEU A 212 10.25 10.49 10.82
CA LEU A 212 10.11 9.40 11.78
C LEU A 212 11.18 9.50 12.85
N THR A 213 10.81 9.24 14.10
CA THR A 213 11.80 9.10 15.18
C THR A 213 12.71 7.88 14.93
N PRO A 214 13.94 7.87 15.46
CA PRO A 214 14.82 6.71 15.35
C PRO A 214 14.16 5.42 15.89
N GLU A 215 13.43 5.52 16.98
CA GLU A 215 12.69 4.40 17.59
C GLU A 215 11.63 3.86 16.64
N LEU A 216 10.80 4.73 16.05
CA LEU A 216 9.76 4.32 15.13
C LEU A 216 10.35 3.71 13.84
N ARG A 217 11.50 4.20 13.37
CA ARG A 217 12.24 3.58 12.26
C ARG A 217 12.66 2.15 12.58
N GLN A 218 13.21 1.95 13.79
CA GLN A 218 13.59 0.62 14.27
C GLN A 218 12.37 -0.30 14.38
N ASP A 219 11.26 0.20 14.88
CA ASP A 219 10.01 -0.55 15.01
C ASP A 219 9.46 -0.97 13.63
N ILE A 220 9.49 -0.07 12.64
CA ILE A 220 9.09 -0.37 11.26
C ILE A 220 10.00 -1.44 10.65
N ALA A 221 11.32 -1.33 10.84
CA ALA A 221 12.25 -2.37 10.41
C ALA A 221 11.96 -3.72 11.11
N GLY A 222 11.54 -3.68 12.36
CA GLY A 222 11.07 -4.84 13.11
C GLY A 222 9.83 -5.51 12.50
N ILE A 223 8.89 -4.74 11.93
CA ILE A 223 7.74 -5.29 11.19
C ILE A 223 8.20 -6.11 10.00
N ARG A 224 9.14 -5.57 9.20
CA ARG A 224 9.70 -6.30 8.05
C ARG A 224 10.33 -7.63 8.48
N ALA A 225 11.12 -7.61 9.55
CA ALA A 225 11.73 -8.82 10.09
C ALA A 225 10.70 -9.85 10.57
N LYS A 226 9.63 -9.41 11.25
CA LYS A 226 8.53 -10.28 11.65
C LYS A 226 7.83 -10.91 10.44
N MET A 227 7.54 -10.12 9.41
CA MET A 227 6.92 -10.61 8.17
C MET A 227 7.78 -11.66 7.49
N ASP A 228 9.09 -11.41 7.37
CA ASP A 228 10.05 -12.33 6.78
C ASP A 228 10.12 -13.64 7.58
N GLU A 229 10.17 -13.56 8.91
CA GLU A 229 10.20 -14.74 9.79
C GLU A 229 8.91 -15.58 9.64
N MET A 230 7.75 -14.92 9.60
CA MET A 230 6.45 -15.59 9.41
C MET A 230 6.40 -16.34 8.08
N MET A 231 6.85 -15.70 7.00
CA MET A 231 6.84 -16.30 5.67
C MET A 231 7.81 -17.48 5.57
N ARG A 232 9.01 -17.36 6.16
CA ARG A 232 9.99 -18.48 6.20
C ARG A 232 9.48 -19.65 7.00
N ALA A 233 8.89 -19.40 8.19
CA ALA A 233 8.31 -20.44 9.00
C ALA A 233 7.20 -21.17 8.24
N ALA A 234 6.30 -20.45 7.60
CA ALA A 234 5.22 -21.01 6.80
C ALA A 234 5.72 -21.80 5.58
N ALA A 235 6.74 -21.28 4.87
CA ALA A 235 7.36 -22.00 3.76
C ALA A 235 8.07 -23.30 4.19
N ASN A 236 8.50 -23.36 5.44
CA ASN A 236 9.14 -24.55 6.03
C ASN A 236 8.13 -25.54 6.66
N GLY A 237 6.86 -25.15 6.86
CA GLY A 237 5.87 -25.94 7.60
C GLY A 237 6.20 -26.05 9.10
N GLU A 238 6.80 -25.00 9.70
CA GLU A 238 7.19 -24.99 11.12
C GLU A 238 5.98 -24.67 12.00
N LEU A 239 5.49 -25.64 12.74
CA LEU A 239 4.39 -25.52 13.72
C LEU A 239 4.87 -25.13 15.12
#